data_00d36fdb93854b8b11b11a9e3d471e72
#
_entry.id   00d36fdb93854b8b11b11a9e3d471e72
#
_cell.length_a   1.000
_cell.length_b   1.000
_cell.length_c   1.000
_cell.angle_alpha   90.00
_cell.angle_beta   90.00
_cell.angle_gamma   90.00
#
_symmetry.space_group_name_H-M   'P 1'
#
loop_
_entity.id
_entity.type
_entity.pdbx_description
1 polymer ?
#
loop_
_entity_poly.entity_id
_entity_poly.type
_entity_poly.pdbx_seq_one_letter_code
_entity_poly.pdbx_strand_id
1 'polypeptide(L)'
;SNQLAHKRDDDDNFVLVPLGSIEEKGIFNYFKSIGEYGIHNALVANRVGQYTRLTKGVMQSLDLNLKTCTLEDLLKIHGVGNKTARFFLLHTREGCDYAVLDTHILAWLRTHGVEEAPKTTPTDSKVYRTLEKKFRYMSRLSYPHLTDAEIDLLVWSIQSGRLSDEEGFDMTHPFESRDGVDD
;
A
#
# COMPACT_ATOMS: atom_id res chain seq x y z
N SER A 1 23.71 -14.13 0.88
CA SER A 1 24.40 -12.84 0.80
C SER A 1 23.93 -11.97 1.96
N ASN A 2 24.83 -11.63 2.91
CA ASN A 2 24.55 -10.75 4.02
C ASN A 2 24.31 -9.34 3.46
N GLN A 3 23.06 -8.93 3.34
CA GLN A 3 22.74 -7.51 3.11
C GLN A 3 22.92 -6.78 4.45
N LEU A 4 23.59 -5.63 4.40
CA LEU A 4 23.89 -4.81 5.56
C LEU A 4 23.21 -3.44 5.41
N ALA A 5 22.60 -2.95 6.48
CA ALA A 5 22.13 -1.57 6.55
C ALA A 5 23.14 -0.70 7.33
N HIS A 6 23.17 0.59 7.06
CA HIS A 6 24.11 1.52 7.66
C HIS A 6 23.45 2.31 8.81
N LYS A 7 24.08 2.35 9.97
CA LYS A 7 23.74 3.19 11.11
C LYS A 7 24.96 4.06 11.47
N ARG A 8 24.77 5.28 11.99
CA ARG A 8 25.85 6.00 12.70
C ARG A 8 25.82 5.64 14.18
N ASP A 9 27.02 5.49 14.76
CA ASP A 9 27.19 5.42 16.20
C ASP A 9 27.23 6.82 16.83
N ASP A 10 27.42 6.87 18.14
CA ASP A 10 27.47 8.12 18.91
C ASP A 10 28.68 9.01 18.53
N ASP A 11 29.68 8.45 17.86
CA ASP A 11 30.86 9.14 17.34
C ASP A 11 30.78 9.52 15.86
N ASP A 12 29.57 9.46 15.27
CA ASP A 12 29.27 9.80 13.86
C ASP A 12 29.89 8.86 12.80
N ASN A 13 30.35 7.66 13.21
CA ASN A 13 30.90 6.65 12.31
C ASN A 13 29.80 5.76 11.75
N PHE A 14 30.04 5.25 10.52
CA PHE A 14 29.14 4.29 9.87
C PHE A 14 29.27 2.91 10.52
N VAL A 15 28.18 2.41 11.10
CA VAL A 15 28.08 1.03 11.58
C VAL A 15 27.18 0.23 10.67
N LEU A 16 27.67 -0.92 10.21
CA LEU A 16 26.90 -1.85 9.41
C LEU A 16 26.05 -2.74 10.33
N VAL A 17 24.71 -2.67 10.17
CA VAL A 17 23.77 -3.48 10.96
C VAL A 17 23.33 -4.67 10.11
N PRO A 18 23.51 -5.92 10.58
CA PRO A 18 23.08 -7.11 9.88
C PRO A 18 21.55 -7.17 9.73
N LEU A 19 21.06 -7.49 8.54
CA LEU A 19 19.61 -7.68 8.27
C LEU A 19 18.98 -8.82 9.09
N GLY A 20 19.76 -9.77 9.59
CA GLY A 20 19.29 -10.81 10.51
C GLY A 20 18.63 -10.29 11.80
N SER A 21 18.90 -9.02 12.17
CA SER A 21 18.20 -8.37 13.29
C SER A 21 16.73 -8.05 13.03
N ILE A 22 16.25 -8.13 11.78
CA ILE A 22 14.84 -7.94 11.42
C ILE A 22 14.00 -9.13 11.85
N GLU A 23 14.51 -10.35 11.64
CA GLU A 23 13.84 -11.60 12.04
C GLU A 23 13.66 -11.69 13.55
N GLU A 24 14.68 -11.24 14.31
CA GLU A 24 14.66 -11.29 15.79
C GLU A 24 13.81 -10.18 16.43
N LYS A 25 13.81 -8.97 15.87
CA LYS A 25 13.23 -7.77 16.52
C LYS A 25 11.98 -7.23 15.83
N GLY A 26 11.65 -7.73 14.65
CA GLY A 26 10.62 -7.18 13.77
C GLY A 26 11.04 -5.87 13.09
N ILE A 27 10.45 -5.61 11.93
CA ILE A 27 10.87 -4.54 11.01
C ILE A 27 10.80 -3.13 11.63
N PHE A 28 9.80 -2.86 12.49
CA PHE A 28 9.64 -1.55 13.13
C PHE A 28 10.75 -1.26 14.14
N ASN A 29 11.11 -2.26 14.97
CA ASN A 29 12.20 -2.11 15.93
C ASN A 29 13.53 -1.99 15.20
N TYR A 30 13.70 -2.67 14.08
CA TYR A 30 14.86 -2.49 13.23
C TYR A 30 14.94 -1.05 12.68
N PHE A 31 13.86 -0.51 12.10
CA PHE A 31 13.86 0.87 11.62
C PHE A 31 14.12 1.90 12.74
N LYS A 32 13.54 1.69 13.92
CA LYS A 32 13.86 2.51 15.10
C LYS A 32 15.35 2.46 15.45
N SER A 33 15.98 1.27 15.35
CA SER A 33 17.40 1.09 15.72
C SER A 33 18.36 1.76 14.75
N ILE A 34 18.06 1.80 13.44
CA ILE A 34 18.90 2.45 12.42
C ILE A 34 18.62 3.95 12.28
N GLY A 35 17.46 4.41 12.75
CA GLY A 35 17.05 5.80 12.75
C GLY A 35 16.89 6.41 11.34
N GLU A 36 16.63 7.72 11.28
CA GLU A 36 16.35 8.45 10.05
C GLU A 36 17.45 8.29 8.99
N TYR A 37 18.69 8.43 9.42
CA TYR A 37 19.85 8.34 8.52
C TYR A 37 20.03 6.94 7.94
N GLY A 38 19.89 5.89 8.75
CA GLY A 38 19.97 4.51 8.29
C GLY A 38 18.85 4.15 7.31
N ILE A 39 17.63 4.61 7.58
CA ILE A 39 16.49 4.44 6.66
C ILE A 39 16.76 5.14 5.33
N HIS A 40 17.22 6.41 5.36
CA HIS A 40 17.54 7.16 4.15
C HIS A 40 18.58 6.43 3.30
N ASN A 41 19.68 5.99 3.91
CA ASN A 41 20.74 5.28 3.19
C ASN A 41 20.27 3.93 2.62
N ALA A 42 19.45 3.19 3.35
CA ALA A 42 18.86 1.96 2.85
C ALA A 42 18.00 2.21 1.60
N LEU A 43 17.18 3.25 1.60
CA LEU A 43 16.37 3.65 0.44
C LEU A 43 17.24 4.05 -0.76
N VAL A 44 18.33 4.80 -0.53
CA VAL A 44 19.29 5.20 -1.57
C VAL A 44 20.00 3.97 -2.14
N ALA A 45 20.54 3.11 -1.29
CA ALA A 45 21.26 1.91 -1.70
C ALA A 45 20.40 0.96 -2.55
N ASN A 46 19.10 0.88 -2.26
CA ASN A 46 18.14 0.06 -2.99
C ASN A 46 17.44 0.81 -4.15
N ARG A 47 17.84 2.05 -4.46
CA ARG A 47 17.32 2.87 -5.56
C ARG A 47 15.79 3.01 -5.58
N VAL A 48 15.16 3.08 -4.41
CA VAL A 48 13.70 3.15 -4.27
C VAL A 48 13.12 4.47 -4.81
N GLY A 49 13.92 5.54 -4.84
CA GLY A 49 13.47 6.88 -5.20
C GLY A 49 12.73 7.59 -4.08
N GLN A 50 12.41 8.87 -4.27
CA GLN A 50 11.68 9.71 -3.29
C GLN A 50 12.21 9.63 -1.84
N TYR A 51 13.51 9.51 -1.69
CA TYR A 51 14.20 9.13 -0.46
C TYR A 51 13.77 9.97 0.74
N THR A 52 13.84 11.29 0.65
CA THR A 52 13.47 12.21 1.74
C THR A 52 12.01 12.05 2.16
N ARG A 53 11.10 11.91 1.18
CA ARG A 53 9.67 11.72 1.43
C ARG A 53 9.41 10.42 2.16
N LEU A 54 10.00 9.33 1.67
CA LEU A 54 9.81 7.99 2.26
C LEU A 54 10.45 7.90 3.64
N THR A 55 11.66 8.43 3.83
CA THR A 55 12.33 8.48 5.14
C THR A 55 11.44 9.16 6.18
N LYS A 56 10.94 10.36 5.85
CA LYS A 56 10.06 11.12 6.74
C LYS A 56 8.75 10.37 7.04
N GLY A 57 8.14 9.76 6.03
CA GLY A 57 6.93 8.96 6.20
C GLY A 57 7.14 7.74 7.08
N VAL A 58 8.23 7.00 6.86
CA VAL A 58 8.58 5.84 7.70
C VAL A 58 8.80 6.29 9.14
N MET A 59 9.63 7.32 9.39
CA MET A 59 9.87 7.83 10.74
C MET A 59 8.57 8.18 11.48
N GLN A 60 7.65 8.88 10.82
CA GLN A 60 6.34 9.23 11.41
C GLN A 60 5.45 8.00 11.66
N SER A 61 5.57 6.96 10.83
CA SER A 61 4.80 5.73 11.01
C SER A 61 5.28 4.88 12.20
N LEU A 62 6.55 5.02 12.60
CA LEU A 62 7.12 4.27 13.73
C LEU A 62 6.48 4.63 15.09
N ASP A 63 5.90 5.82 15.21
CA ASP A 63 5.24 6.29 16.42
C ASP A 63 3.74 5.96 16.43
N LEU A 64 3.20 5.43 15.33
CA LEU A 64 1.81 5.04 15.22
C LEU A 64 1.58 3.59 15.66
N ASN A 65 0.47 3.37 16.38
CA ASN A 65 -0.04 2.02 16.55
C ASN A 65 -0.81 1.60 15.29
N LEU A 66 -0.12 0.91 14.37
CA LEU A 66 -0.70 0.51 13.09
C LEU A 66 -1.88 -0.47 13.21
N LYS A 67 -2.08 -1.11 14.36
CA LYS A 67 -3.25 -1.98 14.59
C LYS A 67 -4.53 -1.19 14.87
N THR A 68 -4.41 0.03 15.42
CA THR A 68 -5.56 0.82 15.88
C THR A 68 -5.67 2.22 15.25
N CYS A 69 -4.65 2.65 14.47
CA CYS A 69 -4.66 3.97 13.82
C CYS A 69 -5.87 4.15 12.91
N THR A 70 -6.37 5.37 12.85
CA THR A 70 -7.51 5.76 12.01
C THR A 70 -7.04 6.23 10.63
N LEU A 71 -8.00 6.47 9.74
CA LEU A 71 -7.72 7.11 8.44
C LEU A 71 -7.08 8.50 8.65
N GLU A 72 -7.59 9.27 9.59
CA GLU A 72 -7.09 10.60 9.93
C GLU A 72 -5.64 10.56 10.45
N ASP A 73 -5.27 9.55 11.22
CA ASP A 73 -3.91 9.37 11.70
C ASP A 73 -2.95 9.06 10.56
N LEU A 74 -3.35 8.17 9.65
CA LEU A 74 -2.56 7.84 8.47
C LEU A 74 -2.38 9.04 7.53
N LEU A 75 -3.41 9.87 7.36
CA LEU A 75 -3.35 11.07 6.51
C LEU A 75 -2.43 12.17 7.07
N LYS A 76 -2.05 12.13 8.36
CA LYS A 76 -1.04 13.03 8.95
C LYS A 76 0.38 12.64 8.58
N ILE A 77 0.61 11.39 8.17
CA ILE A 77 1.94 10.91 7.80
C ILE A 77 2.37 11.56 6.49
N HIS A 78 3.58 12.10 6.47
CA HIS A 78 4.14 12.73 5.29
C HIS A 78 4.21 11.76 4.11
N GLY A 79 3.59 12.13 2.99
CA GLY A 79 3.57 11.30 1.79
C GLY A 79 2.50 10.22 1.75
N VAL A 80 1.69 10.06 2.81
CA VAL A 80 0.52 9.20 2.81
C VAL A 80 -0.71 10.01 2.37
N GLY A 81 -1.25 9.68 1.21
CA GLY A 81 -2.47 10.29 0.68
C GLY A 81 -3.69 9.40 0.87
N ASN A 82 -4.84 9.89 0.37
CA ASN A 82 -6.14 9.20 0.47
C ASN A 82 -6.07 7.74 -0.02
N LYS A 83 -5.41 7.48 -1.15
CA LYS A 83 -5.25 6.14 -1.71
C LYS A 83 -4.44 5.23 -0.77
N THR A 84 -3.25 5.65 -0.37
CA THR A 84 -2.33 4.83 0.44
C THR A 84 -2.92 4.51 1.82
N ALA A 85 -3.54 5.49 2.47
CA ALA A 85 -4.17 5.30 3.77
C ALA A 85 -5.33 4.27 3.70
N ARG A 86 -6.17 4.36 2.67
CA ARG A 86 -7.28 3.43 2.48
C ARG A 86 -6.83 2.04 2.06
N PHE A 87 -5.81 1.96 1.20
CA PHE A 87 -5.20 0.67 0.85
C PHE A 87 -4.73 -0.06 2.11
N PHE A 88 -3.99 0.63 2.99
CA PHE A 88 -3.54 0.05 4.24
C PHE A 88 -4.71 -0.45 5.09
N LEU A 89 -5.73 0.39 5.34
CA LEU A 89 -6.86 0.01 6.19
C LEU A 89 -7.69 -1.12 5.59
N LEU A 90 -7.97 -1.05 4.29
CA LEU A 90 -8.81 -2.03 3.59
C LEU A 90 -8.20 -3.44 3.63
N HIS A 91 -6.88 -3.55 3.41
CA HIS A 91 -6.20 -4.85 3.31
C HIS A 91 -5.57 -5.35 4.62
N THR A 92 -5.65 -4.59 5.71
CA THR A 92 -5.10 -5.00 7.01
C THR A 92 -6.15 -5.15 8.11
N ARG A 93 -7.41 -4.81 7.84
CA ARG A 93 -8.49 -4.85 8.84
C ARG A 93 -9.77 -5.40 8.27
N GLU A 94 -10.37 -6.29 9.00
CA GLU A 94 -11.70 -6.81 8.68
C GLU A 94 -12.77 -5.72 8.81
N GLY A 95 -13.79 -5.80 7.96
CA GLY A 95 -14.96 -4.93 8.01
C GLY A 95 -14.70 -3.46 7.67
N CYS A 96 -13.56 -3.13 7.08
CA CYS A 96 -13.28 -1.78 6.62
C CYS A 96 -14.07 -1.43 5.36
N ASP A 97 -14.73 -0.29 5.43
CA ASP A 97 -15.62 0.26 4.42
C ASP A 97 -14.93 1.29 3.52
N TYR A 98 -13.83 0.90 2.88
CA TYR A 98 -13.02 1.78 2.02
C TYR A 98 -12.92 1.25 0.59
N ALA A 99 -12.42 2.09 -0.32
CA ALA A 99 -11.99 1.69 -1.66
C ALA A 99 -10.69 2.41 -2.05
N VAL A 100 -9.84 1.72 -2.82
CA VAL A 100 -8.54 2.25 -3.26
C VAL A 100 -8.70 2.82 -4.66
N LEU A 101 -9.02 4.12 -4.75
CA LEU A 101 -9.22 4.79 -6.03
C LEU A 101 -7.90 5.02 -6.76
N ASP A 102 -7.34 3.96 -7.30
CA ASP A 102 -6.21 4.01 -8.22
C ASP A 102 -6.67 4.20 -9.68
N THR A 103 -5.74 4.18 -10.61
CA THR A 103 -6.03 4.37 -12.04
C THR A 103 -6.93 3.27 -12.61
N HIS A 104 -6.82 2.04 -12.10
CA HIS A 104 -7.62 0.89 -12.53
C HIS A 104 -9.05 0.98 -12.01
N ILE A 105 -9.22 1.24 -10.72
CA ILE A 105 -10.55 1.44 -10.13
C ILE A 105 -11.26 2.67 -10.73
N LEU A 106 -10.53 3.74 -11.00
CA LEU A 106 -11.09 4.92 -11.69
C LEU A 106 -11.44 4.62 -13.15
N ALA A 107 -10.68 3.76 -13.83
CA ALA A 107 -11.03 3.28 -15.16
C ALA A 107 -12.31 2.45 -15.14
N TRP A 108 -12.42 1.53 -14.19
CA TRP A 108 -13.63 0.73 -13.98
C TRP A 108 -14.88 1.61 -13.77
N LEU A 109 -14.77 2.63 -12.91
CA LEU A 109 -15.87 3.59 -12.69
C LEU A 109 -16.33 4.26 -14.00
N ARG A 110 -15.40 4.71 -14.83
CA ARG A 110 -15.73 5.34 -16.12
C ARG A 110 -16.44 4.39 -17.07
N THR A 111 -15.97 3.15 -17.17
CA THR A 111 -16.61 2.14 -18.03
C THR A 111 -17.98 1.71 -17.52
N HIS A 112 -18.30 1.96 -16.25
CA HIS A 112 -19.59 1.65 -15.63
C HIS A 112 -20.48 2.90 -15.44
N GLY A 113 -20.28 3.94 -16.25
CA GLY A 113 -21.19 5.09 -16.33
C GLY A 113 -20.89 6.25 -15.37
N VAL A 114 -19.74 6.25 -14.69
CA VAL A 114 -19.25 7.39 -13.89
C VAL A 114 -18.24 8.18 -14.73
N GLU A 115 -18.71 8.84 -15.78
CA GLU A 115 -17.87 9.52 -16.78
C GLU A 115 -16.99 10.62 -16.16
N GLU A 116 -17.48 11.26 -15.07
CA GLU A 116 -16.74 12.29 -14.33
C GLU A 116 -15.59 11.76 -13.49
N ALA A 117 -15.41 10.42 -13.37
CA ALA A 117 -14.29 9.86 -12.62
C ALA A 117 -12.94 10.25 -13.28
N PRO A 118 -12.03 10.90 -12.54
CA PRO A 118 -10.79 11.40 -13.11
C PRO A 118 -9.85 10.25 -13.52
N LYS A 119 -8.85 10.58 -14.37
CA LYS A 119 -7.85 9.59 -14.81
C LYS A 119 -6.84 9.26 -13.71
N THR A 120 -6.66 10.16 -12.75
CA THR A 120 -5.70 10.02 -11.65
C THR A 120 -6.40 10.14 -10.30
N THR A 121 -5.81 9.55 -9.26
CA THR A 121 -6.34 9.58 -7.90
C THR A 121 -6.65 11.00 -7.44
N PRO A 122 -7.89 11.31 -7.01
CA PRO A 122 -8.24 12.65 -6.51
C PRO A 122 -7.46 12.99 -5.24
N THR A 123 -6.92 14.20 -5.19
CA THR A 123 -6.30 14.76 -3.98
C THR A 123 -7.34 15.36 -3.02
N ASP A 124 -8.43 15.90 -3.56
CA ASP A 124 -9.54 16.44 -2.75
C ASP A 124 -10.29 15.30 -2.05
N SER A 125 -10.38 15.38 -0.73
CA SER A 125 -11.00 14.34 0.09
C SER A 125 -12.53 14.24 -0.08
N LYS A 126 -13.21 15.29 -0.53
CA LYS A 126 -14.67 15.24 -0.78
C LYS A 126 -14.92 14.51 -2.10
N VAL A 127 -14.17 14.86 -3.13
CA VAL A 127 -14.23 14.18 -4.43
C VAL A 127 -13.90 12.69 -4.25
N TYR A 128 -12.81 12.38 -3.51
CA TYR A 128 -12.43 11.00 -3.22
C TYR A 128 -13.59 10.23 -2.57
N ARG A 129 -14.15 10.75 -1.47
CA ARG A 129 -15.27 10.09 -0.76
C ARG A 129 -16.52 9.90 -1.62
N THR A 130 -16.81 10.83 -2.52
CA THR A 130 -17.96 10.70 -3.43
C THR A 130 -17.77 9.54 -4.40
N LEU A 131 -16.59 9.45 -5.02
CA LEU A 131 -16.25 8.35 -5.95
C LEU A 131 -16.11 7.01 -5.22
N GLU A 132 -15.52 7.00 -4.02
CA GLU A 132 -15.42 5.83 -3.15
C GLU A 132 -16.80 5.22 -2.85
N LYS A 133 -17.77 6.05 -2.47
CA LYS A 133 -19.16 5.61 -2.24
C LYS A 133 -19.80 5.04 -3.51
N LYS A 134 -19.60 5.69 -4.68
CA LYS A 134 -20.10 5.21 -5.96
C LYS A 134 -19.50 3.84 -6.31
N PHE A 135 -18.17 3.71 -6.21
CA PHE A 135 -17.50 2.44 -6.50
C PHE A 135 -18.03 1.32 -5.63
N ARG A 136 -18.04 1.50 -4.30
CA ARG A 136 -18.51 0.49 -3.35
C ARG A 136 -19.97 0.10 -3.57
N TYR A 137 -20.83 1.06 -3.86
CA TYR A 137 -22.23 0.77 -4.18
C TYR A 137 -22.36 -0.07 -5.44
N MET A 138 -21.76 0.35 -6.53
CA MET A 138 -21.87 -0.33 -7.83
C MET A 138 -21.20 -1.69 -7.82
N SER A 139 -20.01 -1.80 -7.26
CA SER A 139 -19.25 -3.04 -7.21
C SER A 139 -19.90 -4.09 -6.30
N ARG A 140 -20.52 -3.69 -5.17
CA ARG A 140 -21.29 -4.60 -4.33
C ARG A 140 -22.56 -5.13 -5.01
N LEU A 141 -23.16 -4.37 -5.92
CA LEU A 141 -24.26 -4.89 -6.75
C LEU A 141 -23.77 -5.95 -7.75
N SER A 142 -22.57 -5.78 -8.29
CA SER A 142 -21.96 -6.73 -9.22
C SER A 142 -21.39 -7.98 -8.51
N TYR A 143 -20.87 -7.81 -7.30
CA TYR A 143 -20.16 -8.85 -6.52
C TYR A 143 -20.70 -8.96 -5.07
N PRO A 144 -21.97 -9.34 -4.89
CA PRO A 144 -22.66 -9.25 -3.57
C PRO A 144 -22.08 -10.19 -2.50
N HIS A 145 -21.28 -11.18 -2.87
CA HIS A 145 -20.73 -12.18 -1.96
C HIS A 145 -19.28 -11.87 -1.53
N LEU A 146 -18.67 -10.83 -2.11
CA LEU A 146 -17.29 -10.45 -1.84
C LEU A 146 -17.22 -9.29 -0.86
N THR A 147 -16.18 -9.26 -0.05
CA THR A 147 -15.81 -8.11 0.79
C THR A 147 -15.27 -6.97 -0.08
N ASP A 148 -15.24 -5.74 0.45
CA ASP A 148 -14.68 -4.60 -0.27
C ASP A 148 -13.19 -4.82 -0.64
N ALA A 149 -12.42 -5.53 0.20
CA ALA A 149 -11.03 -5.86 -0.07
C ALA A 149 -10.88 -6.86 -1.24
N GLU A 150 -11.73 -7.88 -1.28
CA GLU A 150 -11.77 -8.84 -2.38
C GLU A 150 -12.22 -8.20 -3.69
N ILE A 151 -13.23 -7.33 -3.63
CA ILE A 151 -13.70 -6.56 -4.80
C ILE A 151 -12.58 -5.65 -5.33
N ASP A 152 -11.86 -4.97 -4.45
CA ASP A 152 -10.75 -4.10 -4.83
C ASP A 152 -9.67 -4.86 -5.61
N LEU A 153 -9.24 -6.02 -5.11
CA LEU A 153 -8.27 -6.89 -5.77
C LEU A 153 -8.79 -7.47 -7.08
N LEU A 154 -10.05 -7.92 -7.11
CA LEU A 154 -10.67 -8.48 -8.30
C LEU A 154 -10.74 -7.45 -9.43
N VAL A 155 -11.33 -6.28 -9.16
CA VAL A 155 -11.45 -5.21 -10.14
C VAL A 155 -10.09 -4.73 -10.62
N TRP A 156 -9.12 -4.59 -9.70
CA TRP A 156 -7.75 -4.24 -10.05
C TRP A 156 -7.10 -5.29 -10.97
N SER A 157 -7.29 -6.57 -10.67
CA SER A 157 -6.72 -7.67 -11.45
C SER A 157 -7.29 -7.73 -12.87
N ILE A 158 -8.60 -7.54 -13.02
CA ILE A 158 -9.26 -7.47 -14.32
C ILE A 158 -8.78 -6.25 -15.11
N GLN A 159 -8.82 -5.06 -14.51
CA GLN A 159 -8.45 -3.81 -15.17
C GLN A 159 -6.94 -3.72 -15.49
N SER A 160 -6.09 -4.42 -14.78
CA SER A 160 -4.66 -4.52 -15.07
C SER A 160 -4.32 -5.59 -16.12
N GLY A 161 -5.30 -6.37 -16.60
CA GLY A 161 -5.14 -7.45 -17.56
C GLY A 161 -4.46 -8.70 -16.98
N ARG A 162 -4.43 -8.86 -15.65
CA ARG A 162 -3.90 -10.05 -14.97
C ARG A 162 -4.90 -11.20 -14.91
N LEU A 163 -6.18 -10.87 -14.99
CA LEU A 163 -7.28 -11.82 -15.08
C LEU A 163 -8.12 -11.45 -16.29
N SER A 164 -8.63 -12.44 -17.04
CA SER A 164 -9.70 -12.25 -17.98
C SER A 164 -11.05 -12.21 -17.25
N ASP A 165 -12.02 -11.49 -17.80
CA ASP A 165 -13.40 -11.43 -17.25
C ASP A 165 -14.07 -12.81 -17.18
N GLU A 166 -13.57 -13.78 -17.94
CA GLU A 166 -14.08 -15.15 -18.04
C GLU A 166 -13.39 -16.16 -17.09
N GLU A 167 -12.19 -15.83 -16.60
CA GLU A 167 -11.50 -16.65 -15.61
C GLU A 167 -11.99 -16.27 -14.21
N GLY A 168 -12.88 -17.07 -13.64
CA GLY A 168 -13.33 -16.90 -12.26
C GLY A 168 -12.13 -16.81 -11.31
N PHE A 169 -12.11 -15.77 -10.49
CA PHE A 169 -11.05 -15.51 -9.52
C PHE A 169 -11.04 -16.61 -8.45
N ASP A 170 -10.03 -17.47 -8.46
CA ASP A 170 -9.79 -18.41 -7.38
C ASP A 170 -9.15 -17.70 -6.20
N MET A 171 -9.96 -17.37 -5.20
CA MET A 171 -9.55 -16.68 -3.98
C MET A 171 -8.71 -17.54 -3.03
N THR A 172 -8.56 -18.84 -3.29
CA THR A 172 -7.81 -19.74 -2.40
C THR A 172 -6.29 -19.55 -2.53
N HIS A 173 -5.80 -19.00 -3.67
CA HIS A 173 -4.38 -18.73 -3.91
C HIS A 173 -4.14 -17.41 -4.65
N PRO A 174 -4.45 -16.23 -4.05
CA PRO A 174 -4.39 -14.94 -4.74
C PRO A 174 -2.97 -14.46 -5.11
N PHE A 175 -1.92 -15.15 -4.69
CA PHE A 175 -0.52 -14.71 -4.82
C PHE A 175 0.49 -15.81 -5.18
N GLU A 176 0.08 -16.91 -5.77
CA GLU A 176 1.08 -17.81 -6.38
C GLU A 176 1.66 -17.10 -7.61
N SER A 177 2.92 -16.66 -7.47
CA SER A 177 3.68 -16.07 -8.57
C SER A 177 3.78 -17.07 -9.70
N ARG A 178 3.32 -16.68 -10.90
CA ARG A 178 3.66 -17.39 -12.15
C ARG A 178 5.12 -17.12 -12.51
N ASP A 179 6.05 -17.49 -11.64
CA ASP A 179 7.47 -17.59 -11.94
C ASP A 179 7.76 -19.01 -12.44
N GLY A 180 7.04 -19.41 -13.46
CA GLY A 180 7.39 -20.51 -14.33
C GLY A 180 8.19 -19.98 -15.50
N VAL A 181 9.47 -19.76 -15.30
CA VAL A 181 10.43 -19.65 -16.39
C VAL A 181 10.66 -21.07 -16.85
N ASP A 182 10.07 -21.43 -17.96
CA ASP A 182 10.49 -22.59 -18.73
C ASP A 182 11.79 -22.26 -19.46
N ASP A 183 12.74 -23.20 -19.40
CA ASP A 183 14.06 -23.22 -20.01
C ASP A 183 14.09 -22.98 -21.54
#